data_035d6e2f3b135ef493eafce6c95417a1
#
_entry.id   035d6e2f3b135ef493eafce6c95417a1
#
_cell.length_a   1.000
_cell.length_b   1.000
_cell.length_c   1.000
_cell.angle_alpha   90.00
_cell.angle_beta   90.00
_cell.angle_gamma   90.00
#
_symmetry.space_group_name_H-M   'P 1'
#
loop_
_entity.id
_entity.type
_entity.pdbx_description
1 polymer ?
#
loop_
_entity_poly.entity_id
_entity_poly.type
_entity_poly.pdbx_seq_one_letter_code
_entity_poly.pdbx_strand_id
1 'polypeptide(L)'
;MPEPVAGPFVTGHVGLNVGDLSRAIQFYQEVFGFELQGQSGEPGRAYAFLGQGGTLVLTLWQQSGGRFATDRPGLHHLSFQVAGIAEVQAAEARVRRLGGRIHHGGIVPHQEGADSGGLFFEDPDGIRLEIFAASGVGAAAAPHDAGAPTCGFF
;
A
#
# COMPACT_ATOMS: atom_id res chain seq x y z
N MET A 1 3.60 11.69 33.97
CA MET A 1 3.21 12.13 32.62
C MET A 1 4.46 12.42 31.82
N PRO A 2 4.63 11.86 30.62
CA PRO A 2 5.73 12.25 29.76
C PRO A 2 5.56 13.70 29.36
N GLU A 3 6.67 14.42 29.19
CA GLU A 3 6.62 15.78 28.68
C GLU A 3 6.06 15.82 27.26
N PRO A 4 5.28 16.87 26.89
CA PRO A 4 4.76 16.98 25.54
C PRO A 4 5.90 17.15 24.53
N VAL A 5 5.87 16.37 23.47
CA VAL A 5 6.81 16.50 22.36
C VAL A 5 6.49 17.77 21.57
N ALA A 6 7.50 18.54 21.20
CA ALA A 6 7.31 19.79 20.47
C ALA A 6 6.93 19.52 18.99
N GLY A 7 5.80 20.06 18.57
CA GLY A 7 5.31 20.03 17.18
C GLY A 7 4.69 18.71 16.72
N PRO A 8 3.94 18.72 15.61
CA PRO A 8 3.36 17.51 15.03
C PRO A 8 4.39 16.72 14.23
N PHE A 9 4.28 15.39 14.26
CA PHE A 9 5.00 14.52 13.34
C PHE A 9 4.13 14.24 12.13
N VAL A 10 4.72 14.30 10.94
CA VAL A 10 4.09 13.89 9.68
C VAL A 10 4.89 12.74 9.11
N THR A 11 4.22 11.84 8.37
CA THR A 11 4.90 10.76 7.69
C THR A 11 5.86 11.33 6.65
N GLY A 12 7.16 11.02 6.76
CA GLY A 12 8.17 11.45 5.80
C GLY A 12 8.12 10.62 4.54
N HIS A 13 8.58 9.40 4.62
CA HIS A 13 8.47 8.39 3.59
C HIS A 13 8.48 7.01 4.24
N VAL A 14 8.13 5.99 3.46
CA VAL A 14 8.16 4.60 3.92
C VAL A 14 9.24 3.85 3.14
N GLY A 15 10.13 3.15 3.84
CA GLY A 15 11.13 2.29 3.23
C GLY A 15 10.65 0.84 3.20
N LEU A 16 10.67 0.23 2.02
CA LEU A 16 10.31 -1.16 1.82
C LEU A 16 11.54 -1.96 1.40
N ASN A 17 11.69 -3.14 2.00
CA ASN A 17 12.71 -4.10 1.62
C ASN A 17 12.12 -5.05 0.57
N VAL A 18 12.69 -5.08 -0.62
CA VAL A 18 12.16 -5.83 -1.76
C VAL A 18 13.17 -6.88 -2.23
N GLY A 19 12.66 -7.92 -2.89
CA GLY A 19 13.49 -9.00 -3.43
C GLY A 19 14.05 -8.72 -4.82
N ASP A 20 13.33 -7.96 -5.64
CA ASP A 20 13.72 -7.60 -7.00
C ASP A 20 13.35 -6.14 -7.25
N LEU A 21 14.36 -5.29 -7.37
CA LEU A 21 14.15 -3.84 -7.47
C LEU A 21 13.40 -3.45 -8.75
N SER A 22 13.78 -4.02 -9.89
CA SER A 22 13.14 -3.68 -11.18
C SER A 22 11.67 -4.05 -11.19
N ARG A 23 11.33 -5.22 -10.67
CA ARG A 23 9.95 -5.68 -10.53
C ARG A 23 9.15 -4.79 -9.58
N ALA A 24 9.73 -4.41 -8.45
CA ALA A 24 9.09 -3.52 -7.50
C ALA A 24 8.85 -2.12 -8.09
N ILE A 25 9.84 -1.52 -8.74
CA ILE A 25 9.70 -0.23 -9.42
C ILE A 25 8.55 -0.28 -10.41
N GLN A 26 8.52 -1.28 -11.29
CA GLN A 26 7.47 -1.43 -12.29
C GLN A 26 6.08 -1.49 -11.62
N PHE A 27 5.93 -2.31 -10.58
CA PHE A 27 4.67 -2.46 -9.88
C PHE A 27 4.18 -1.14 -9.29
N TYR A 28 5.02 -0.44 -8.52
CA TYR A 28 4.62 0.80 -7.86
C TYR A 28 4.39 1.94 -8.85
N GLN A 29 5.12 2.01 -9.95
CA GLN A 29 4.85 2.97 -11.01
C GLN A 29 3.52 2.67 -11.72
N GLU A 30 3.26 1.42 -12.08
CA GLU A 30 2.04 1.07 -12.83
C GLU A 30 0.77 1.15 -11.97
N VAL A 31 0.84 0.74 -10.71
CA VAL A 31 -0.35 0.76 -9.82
C VAL A 31 -0.64 2.15 -9.28
N PHE A 32 0.38 2.85 -8.81
CA PHE A 32 0.21 4.13 -8.11
C PHE A 32 0.52 5.35 -8.94
N GLY A 33 1.19 5.19 -10.07
CA GLY A 33 1.65 6.31 -10.88
C GLY A 33 2.81 7.08 -10.25
N PHE A 34 3.55 6.48 -9.34
CA PHE A 34 4.68 7.14 -8.70
C PHE A 34 5.81 7.41 -9.69
N GLU A 35 6.45 8.56 -9.52
CA GLU A 35 7.58 9.00 -10.33
C GLU A 35 8.88 8.44 -9.76
N LEU A 36 9.73 7.88 -10.62
CA LEU A 36 11.06 7.47 -10.23
C LEU A 36 11.95 8.71 -10.09
N GLN A 37 12.34 9.02 -8.86
CA GLN A 37 13.15 10.21 -8.55
C GLN A 37 14.65 9.93 -8.53
N GLY A 38 15.03 8.67 -8.35
CA GLY A 38 16.42 8.25 -8.34
C GLY A 38 16.53 6.75 -8.13
N GLN A 39 17.62 6.17 -8.61
CA GLN A 39 17.88 4.74 -8.40
C GLN A 39 19.37 4.43 -8.55
N SER A 40 19.76 3.30 -7.99
CA SER A 40 21.02 2.65 -8.25
C SER A 40 20.81 1.14 -8.35
N GLY A 41 21.40 0.51 -9.38
CA GLY A 41 21.39 -0.94 -9.55
C GLY A 41 22.71 -1.59 -9.14
N GLU A 42 23.57 -0.86 -8.44
CA GLU A 42 24.87 -1.36 -8.01
C GLU A 42 24.72 -2.59 -7.12
N PRO A 43 25.43 -3.71 -7.40
CA PRO A 43 25.32 -4.92 -6.60
C PRO A 43 25.55 -4.65 -5.10
N GLY A 44 24.63 -5.12 -4.25
CA GLY A 44 24.67 -4.91 -2.81
C GLY A 44 24.22 -3.52 -2.35
N ARG A 45 23.92 -2.61 -3.28
CA ARG A 45 23.45 -1.24 -2.99
C ARG A 45 22.31 -0.80 -3.88
N ALA A 46 21.52 -1.75 -4.37
CA ALA A 46 20.38 -1.45 -5.24
C ALA A 46 19.23 -0.80 -4.46
N TYR A 47 18.79 0.37 -4.90
CA TYR A 47 17.68 1.11 -4.31
C TYR A 47 16.95 1.96 -5.35
N ALA A 48 15.74 2.40 -4.99
CA ALA A 48 14.98 3.37 -5.77
C ALA A 48 14.21 4.32 -4.86
N PHE A 49 14.05 5.55 -5.31
CA PHE A 49 13.22 6.56 -4.68
C PHE A 49 12.03 6.87 -5.56
N LEU A 50 10.83 6.70 -5.03
CA LEU A 50 9.57 6.93 -5.72
C LEU A 50 8.80 8.05 -5.06
N GLY A 51 8.23 8.95 -5.85
CA GLY A 51 7.53 10.10 -5.34
C GLY A 51 6.31 10.49 -6.15
N GLN A 52 5.67 11.55 -5.70
CA GLN A 52 4.49 12.10 -6.34
C GLN A 52 4.53 13.61 -6.22
N GLY A 53 4.41 14.31 -7.36
CA GLY A 53 4.47 15.77 -7.39
C GLY A 53 5.77 16.33 -6.80
N GLY A 54 6.89 15.68 -7.01
CA GLY A 54 8.19 16.06 -6.48
C GLY A 54 8.44 15.66 -5.01
N THR A 55 7.44 15.10 -4.32
CA THR A 55 7.56 14.69 -2.92
C THR A 55 7.89 13.21 -2.85
N LEU A 56 8.94 12.85 -2.10
CA LEU A 56 9.32 11.47 -1.85
C LEU A 56 8.23 10.76 -1.04
N VAL A 57 7.80 9.58 -1.50
CA VAL A 57 6.75 8.77 -0.86
C VAL A 57 7.29 7.43 -0.39
N LEU A 58 7.98 6.70 -1.28
CA LEU A 58 8.54 5.39 -0.99
C LEU A 58 10.02 5.34 -1.32
N THR A 59 10.75 4.59 -0.50
CA THR A 59 12.10 4.14 -0.85
C THR A 59 12.08 2.62 -0.93
N LEU A 60 12.67 2.08 -1.96
CA LEU A 60 12.78 0.64 -2.20
C LEU A 60 14.23 0.22 -2.03
N TRP A 61 14.46 -0.82 -1.22
CA TRP A 61 15.79 -1.34 -0.92
C TRP A 61 15.82 -2.82 -1.25
N GLN A 62 16.69 -3.23 -2.18
CA GLN A 62 16.82 -4.65 -2.54
C GLN A 62 17.75 -5.35 -1.55
N GLN A 63 17.21 -5.72 -0.42
CA GLN A 63 17.95 -6.35 0.67
C GLN A 63 17.25 -7.62 1.19
N SER A 64 16.29 -8.18 0.44
CA SER A 64 15.53 -9.35 0.82
C SER A 64 15.66 -10.45 -0.21
N GLY A 65 15.73 -11.69 0.27
CA GLY A 65 15.66 -12.89 -0.58
C GLY A 65 14.40 -13.72 -0.34
N GLY A 66 13.49 -13.27 0.55
CA GLY A 66 12.29 -14.00 0.91
C GLY A 66 11.01 -13.23 0.60
N ARG A 67 9.89 -13.75 1.09
CA ARG A 67 8.61 -13.08 1.02
C ARG A 67 8.32 -12.31 2.31
N PHE A 68 7.43 -11.33 2.21
CA PHE A 68 6.96 -10.54 3.35
C PHE A 68 6.38 -11.47 4.43
N ALA A 69 6.88 -11.32 5.66
CA ALA A 69 6.43 -12.11 6.80
C ALA A 69 5.26 -11.42 7.49
N THR A 70 4.14 -12.15 7.68
CA THR A 70 2.92 -11.62 8.29
C THR A 70 2.76 -12.02 9.75
N ASP A 71 3.67 -12.83 10.28
CA ASP A 71 3.64 -13.40 11.63
C ASP A 71 4.70 -12.81 12.57
N ARG A 72 5.31 -11.70 12.18
CA ARG A 72 6.38 -11.05 12.93
C ARG A 72 6.06 -9.57 13.15
N PRO A 73 6.57 -8.96 14.22
CA PRO A 73 6.43 -7.53 14.43
C PRO A 73 7.03 -6.73 13.27
N GLY A 74 6.34 -5.67 12.85
CA GLY A 74 6.76 -4.82 11.76
C GLY A 74 5.55 -4.24 11.04
N LEU A 75 5.68 -3.97 9.75
CA LEU A 75 4.59 -3.47 8.94
C LEU A 75 3.45 -4.50 8.89
N HIS A 76 2.23 -4.10 9.25
CA HIS A 76 1.02 -4.90 9.03
C HIS A 76 0.54 -4.72 7.59
N HIS A 77 0.35 -3.48 7.19
CA HIS A 77 0.03 -3.08 5.82
C HIS A 77 0.36 -1.61 5.62
N LEU A 78 0.40 -1.18 4.36
CA LEU A 78 0.64 0.21 3.98
C LEU A 78 -0.56 0.73 3.21
N SER A 79 -1.13 1.83 3.69
CA SER A 79 -2.38 2.38 3.17
C SER A 79 -2.15 3.71 2.46
N PHE A 80 -2.81 3.89 1.32
CA PHE A 80 -2.84 5.14 0.57
C PHE A 80 -4.29 5.57 0.36
N GLN A 81 -4.57 6.85 0.59
CA GLN A 81 -5.88 7.42 0.34
C GLN A 81 -5.91 8.10 -1.03
N VAL A 82 -7.02 7.90 -1.76
CA VAL A 82 -7.32 8.58 -3.01
C VAL A 82 -8.58 9.44 -2.87
N ALA A 83 -8.84 10.30 -3.84
CA ALA A 83 -9.92 11.27 -3.77
C ALA A 83 -11.32 10.64 -3.78
N GLY A 84 -11.51 9.53 -4.50
CA GLY A 84 -12.80 8.90 -4.62
C GLY A 84 -12.76 7.47 -5.09
N ILE A 85 -13.94 6.85 -5.19
CA ILE A 85 -14.07 5.44 -5.57
C ILE A 85 -13.59 5.17 -7.00
N ALA A 86 -13.69 6.13 -7.90
CA ALA A 86 -13.23 5.94 -9.28
C ALA A 86 -11.73 5.65 -9.35
N GLU A 87 -10.94 6.30 -8.49
CA GLU A 87 -9.50 6.07 -8.41
C GLU A 87 -9.18 4.70 -7.81
N VAL A 88 -9.99 4.23 -6.85
CA VAL A 88 -9.85 2.87 -6.30
C VAL A 88 -10.16 1.83 -7.37
N GLN A 89 -11.24 2.03 -8.15
CA GLN A 89 -11.61 1.14 -9.27
C GLN A 89 -10.52 1.11 -10.35
N ALA A 90 -9.95 2.25 -10.67
CA ALA A 90 -8.85 2.33 -11.64
C ALA A 90 -7.60 1.58 -11.13
N ALA A 91 -7.29 1.68 -9.84
CA ALA A 91 -6.20 0.93 -9.22
C ALA A 91 -6.47 -0.58 -9.26
N GLU A 92 -7.70 -1.00 -8.96
CA GLU A 92 -8.09 -2.42 -9.07
C GLU A 92 -7.82 -2.96 -10.47
N ALA A 93 -8.23 -2.24 -11.51
CA ALA A 93 -8.02 -2.65 -12.89
C ALA A 93 -6.52 -2.81 -13.20
N ARG A 94 -5.68 -1.90 -12.70
CA ARG A 94 -4.22 -1.99 -12.90
C ARG A 94 -3.62 -3.18 -12.17
N VAL A 95 -4.01 -3.41 -10.91
CA VAL A 95 -3.53 -4.58 -10.13
C VAL A 95 -3.92 -5.89 -10.83
N ARG A 96 -5.16 -6.01 -11.30
CA ARG A 96 -5.63 -7.20 -12.04
C ARG A 96 -4.84 -7.42 -13.32
N ARG A 97 -4.57 -6.36 -14.08
CA ARG A 97 -3.79 -6.46 -15.33
C ARG A 97 -2.37 -6.96 -15.07
N LEU A 98 -1.78 -6.62 -13.93
CA LEU A 98 -0.45 -7.08 -13.53
C LEU A 98 -0.46 -8.48 -12.91
N GLY A 99 -1.62 -9.10 -12.74
CA GLY A 99 -1.76 -10.39 -12.08
C GLY A 99 -1.53 -10.33 -10.57
N GLY A 100 -1.70 -9.16 -9.96
CA GLY A 100 -1.53 -8.95 -8.52
C GLY A 100 -2.58 -9.68 -7.70
N ARG A 101 -2.20 -10.06 -6.47
CA ARG A 101 -3.10 -10.75 -5.56
C ARG A 101 -4.01 -9.74 -4.87
N ILE A 102 -5.33 -9.90 -5.06
CA ILE A 102 -6.35 -9.07 -4.42
C ILE A 102 -7.04 -9.89 -3.32
N HIS A 103 -7.17 -9.29 -2.14
CA HIS A 103 -7.89 -9.86 -1.02
C HIS A 103 -9.38 -9.49 -1.08
N HIS A 104 -10.22 -10.30 -0.44
CA HIS A 104 -11.67 -10.09 -0.34
C HIS A 104 -12.41 -10.05 -1.70
N GLY A 105 -11.78 -10.47 -2.77
CA GLY A 105 -12.37 -10.52 -4.11
C GLY A 105 -12.47 -9.18 -4.83
N GLY A 106 -12.13 -8.07 -4.21
CA GLY A 106 -12.22 -6.73 -4.79
C GLY A 106 -12.40 -5.63 -3.75
N ILE A 107 -13.04 -4.54 -4.17
CA ILE A 107 -13.28 -3.39 -3.31
C ILE A 107 -14.32 -3.73 -2.24
N VAL A 108 -14.00 -3.45 -0.97
CA VAL A 108 -14.84 -3.73 0.19
C VAL A 108 -14.86 -2.53 1.14
N PRO A 109 -15.93 -2.37 1.95
CA PRO A 109 -15.96 -1.32 2.97
C PRO A 109 -14.99 -1.61 4.10
N HIS A 110 -14.54 -0.57 4.80
CA HIS A 110 -13.67 -0.69 5.98
C HIS A 110 -14.35 -1.44 7.12
N GLN A 111 -15.65 -1.24 7.28
CA GLN A 111 -16.50 -1.95 8.23
C GLN A 111 -17.86 -2.16 7.60
N GLU A 112 -18.65 -3.08 8.14
CA GLU A 112 -20.00 -3.30 7.66
C GLU A 112 -20.83 -2.01 7.69
N GLY A 113 -21.40 -1.65 6.55
CA GLY A 113 -22.22 -0.44 6.40
C GLY A 113 -21.43 0.87 6.29
N ALA A 114 -20.10 0.85 6.36
CA ALA A 114 -19.29 2.04 6.18
C ALA A 114 -19.30 2.51 4.71
N ASP A 115 -19.32 3.83 4.50
CA ASP A 115 -19.19 4.41 3.17
C ASP A 115 -17.73 4.49 2.71
N SER A 116 -16.77 4.46 3.63
CA SER A 116 -15.35 4.35 3.34
C SER A 116 -14.95 2.91 3.07
N GLY A 117 -13.99 2.72 2.18
CA GLY A 117 -13.46 1.41 1.88
C GLY A 117 -12.48 1.45 0.73
N GLY A 118 -11.98 0.31 0.35
CA GLY A 118 -10.95 0.25 -0.67
C GLY A 118 -10.58 -1.13 -1.13
N LEU A 119 -9.44 -1.17 -1.77
CA LEU A 119 -8.83 -2.35 -2.34
C LEU A 119 -7.68 -2.81 -1.44
N PHE A 120 -7.71 -4.08 -1.06
CA PHE A 120 -6.66 -4.73 -0.27
C PHE A 120 -5.94 -5.74 -1.16
N PHE A 121 -4.63 -5.59 -1.31
CA PHE A 121 -3.85 -6.39 -2.25
C PHE A 121 -2.40 -6.52 -1.80
N GLU A 122 -1.60 -7.26 -2.56
CA GLU A 122 -0.19 -7.48 -2.25
C GLU A 122 0.68 -6.97 -3.40
N ASP A 123 1.87 -6.48 -3.05
CA ASP A 123 2.92 -6.24 -4.03
C ASP A 123 3.59 -7.56 -4.46
N PRO A 124 4.57 -7.54 -5.39
CA PRO A 124 5.21 -8.78 -5.84
C PRO A 124 5.92 -9.59 -4.75
N ASP A 125 6.31 -8.98 -3.64
CA ASP A 125 6.95 -9.65 -2.51
C ASP A 125 5.97 -10.12 -1.44
N GLY A 126 4.67 -9.85 -1.60
CA GLY A 126 3.63 -10.15 -0.64
C GLY A 126 3.41 -9.07 0.41
N ILE A 127 4.01 -7.88 0.23
CA ILE A 127 3.76 -6.74 1.11
C ILE A 127 2.31 -6.32 0.96
N ARG A 128 1.60 -6.20 2.08
CA ARG A 128 0.18 -5.87 2.10
C ARG A 128 -0.05 -4.39 1.88
N LEU A 129 -0.91 -4.07 0.93
CA LEU A 129 -1.21 -2.72 0.50
C LEU A 129 -2.71 -2.45 0.53
N GLU A 130 -3.05 -1.19 0.77
CA GLU A 130 -4.43 -0.71 0.70
C GLU A 130 -4.49 0.58 -0.09
N ILE A 131 -5.47 0.70 -1.00
CA ILE A 131 -5.86 1.96 -1.61
C ILE A 131 -7.32 2.20 -1.27
N PHE A 132 -7.65 3.29 -0.59
CA PHE A 132 -8.99 3.54 -0.12
C PHE A 132 -9.51 4.94 -0.45
N ALA A 133 -10.84 5.05 -0.46
CA ALA A 133 -11.55 6.31 -0.52
C ALA A 133 -12.35 6.50 0.78
N ALA A 134 -12.46 7.74 1.24
CA ALA A 134 -13.19 8.08 2.47
C ALA A 134 -14.71 7.92 2.32
N SER A 135 -15.22 7.86 1.07
CA SER A 135 -16.65 7.70 0.77
C SER A 135 -16.85 7.07 -0.60
N GLY A 136 -18.08 6.68 -0.90
CA GLY A 136 -18.49 6.18 -2.23
C GLY A 136 -18.50 4.66 -2.37
N VAL A 137 -18.14 3.91 -1.33
CA VAL A 137 -18.17 2.44 -1.37
C VAL A 137 -19.60 1.91 -1.20
N GLY A 138 -20.45 2.65 -0.48
CA GLY A 138 -21.83 2.27 -0.22
C GLY A 138 -21.97 1.35 0.99
N ALA A 139 -23.25 1.12 1.39
CA ALA A 139 -23.59 0.30 2.54
C ALA A 139 -23.56 -1.19 2.17
N ALA A 140 -22.37 -1.77 2.06
CA ALA A 140 -22.19 -3.19 1.82
C ALA A 140 -21.67 -3.88 3.08
N ALA A 141 -21.88 -5.19 3.18
CA ALA A 141 -21.33 -5.98 4.28
C ALA A 141 -19.82 -6.11 4.10
N ALA A 142 -19.07 -5.88 5.17
CA ALA A 142 -17.66 -6.19 5.21
C ALA A 142 -17.46 -7.71 5.23
N PRO A 143 -16.33 -8.22 4.71
CA PRO A 143 -16.08 -9.67 4.65
C PRO A 143 -15.83 -10.33 6.03
N HIS A 144 -15.73 -9.53 7.09
CA HIS A 144 -15.52 -9.98 8.47
C HIS A 144 -16.66 -9.53 9.38
N ASP A 145 -16.58 -9.93 10.64
CA ASP A 145 -17.61 -9.62 11.64
C ASP A 145 -17.88 -8.13 11.76
N ALA A 146 -19.16 -7.80 11.99
CA ALA A 146 -19.58 -6.42 12.22
C ALA A 146 -18.76 -5.74 13.33
N GLY A 147 -18.32 -4.53 13.10
CA GLY A 147 -17.47 -3.78 14.03
C GLY A 147 -15.97 -4.05 13.91
N ALA A 148 -15.55 -5.09 13.22
CA ALA A 148 -14.14 -5.36 12.98
C ALA A 148 -13.64 -4.62 11.75
N PRO A 149 -12.50 -3.88 11.82
CA PRO A 149 -11.96 -3.20 10.65
C PRO A 149 -11.43 -4.20 9.62
N THR A 150 -11.85 -4.06 8.37
CA THR A 150 -11.44 -4.95 7.27
C THR A 150 -9.92 -4.96 7.06
N CYS A 151 -9.25 -3.82 7.22
CA CYS A 151 -7.81 -3.70 7.03
C CYS A 151 -6.97 -4.52 8.03
N GLY A 152 -7.55 -4.98 9.12
CA GLY A 152 -6.88 -5.86 10.08
C GLY A 152 -6.86 -7.33 9.67
N PHE A 153 -7.60 -7.72 8.63
CA PHE A 153 -7.88 -9.11 8.29
C PHE A 153 -7.60 -9.38 6.79
N PHE A 154 -6.40 -9.06 6.38
CA PHE A 154 -5.92 -9.42 5.04
C PHE A 154 -5.94 -10.93 4.82
#